data_34c5540a8a552098ddad62ecdcc497b7
#
_entry.id   34c5540a8a552098ddad62ecdcc497b7
#
_cell.length_a   1.000
_cell.length_b   1.000
_cell.length_c   1.000
_cell.angle_alpha   90.00
_cell.angle_beta   90.00
_cell.angle_gamma   90.00
#
_symmetry.space_group_name_H-M   'P 1'
#
loop_
_entity.id
_entity.type
_entity.pdbx_description
1 polymer ?
#
loop_
_entity_poly.entity_id
_entity_poly.type
_entity_poly.pdbx_seq_one_letter_code
_entity_poly.pdbx_strand_id
1 'polypeptide(L)'
;MVWEGKVLLHLHRKLGMWLPPGGHIEQGELPDDAAVREVLEETGVEVELVGERREDVEDPVQLYRPAGVQLENIGPGHQHIDLIYFARPAGPTGIKGDYSEDKVGWYAPEDWHEMSVNAEVRGWCERALAALASREPDV
;
A
#
# COMPACT_ATOMS: atom_id res chain seq x y z
N MET A 1 3.42 -1.10 0.55
CA MET A 1 4.07 -2.42 0.53
C MET A 1 5.56 -2.24 0.64
N VAL A 2 6.18 -2.95 1.56
CA VAL A 2 7.62 -2.84 1.87
C VAL A 2 8.32 -4.18 1.65
N TRP A 3 9.48 -4.13 1.04
CA TRP A 3 10.35 -5.28 0.83
C TRP A 3 11.81 -4.83 0.77
N GLU A 4 12.66 -5.45 1.60
CA GLU A 4 14.10 -5.16 1.67
C GLU A 4 14.45 -3.68 1.77
N GLY A 5 13.77 -2.95 2.66
CA GLY A 5 14.03 -1.52 2.88
C GLY A 5 13.55 -0.61 1.75
N LYS A 6 12.71 -1.12 0.85
CA LYS A 6 12.16 -0.38 -0.29
C LYS A 6 10.64 -0.40 -0.26
N VAL A 7 10.03 0.60 -0.88
CA VAL A 7 8.58 0.70 -1.03
C VAL A 7 8.22 0.62 -2.50
N LEU A 8 7.14 -0.10 -2.81
CA LEU A 8 6.64 -0.14 -4.18
C LEU A 8 5.84 1.12 -4.47
N LEU A 9 6.22 1.83 -5.52
CA LEU A 9 5.54 3.02 -6.02
C LEU A 9 5.37 2.92 -7.53
N HIS A 10 4.31 3.53 -8.05
CA HIS A 10 4.09 3.67 -9.48
C HIS A 10 3.82 5.13 -9.85
N LEU A 11 4.18 5.50 -11.06
CA LEU A 11 3.88 6.84 -11.59
C LEU A 11 2.47 6.82 -12.19
N HIS A 12 1.55 7.52 -11.54
CA HIS A 12 0.16 7.62 -12.00
C HIS A 12 0.10 8.47 -13.28
N ARG A 13 -0.39 7.89 -14.38
CA ARG A 13 -0.35 8.51 -15.72
C ARG A 13 -1.06 9.84 -15.79
N LYS A 14 -2.26 9.93 -15.21
CA LYS A 14 -3.08 11.15 -15.26
C LYS A 14 -2.58 12.24 -14.33
N LEU A 15 -2.14 11.89 -13.13
CA LEU A 15 -1.76 12.84 -12.10
C LEU A 15 -0.28 13.24 -12.17
N GLY A 16 0.56 12.44 -12.85
CA GLY A 16 2.00 12.66 -12.87
C GLY A 16 2.64 12.52 -11.50
N MET A 17 2.04 11.77 -10.61
CA MET A 17 2.48 11.59 -9.22
C MET A 17 2.86 10.14 -8.94
N TRP A 18 3.90 9.97 -8.14
CA TRP A 18 4.26 8.65 -7.61
C TRP A 18 3.34 8.30 -6.45
N LEU A 19 2.67 7.17 -6.56
CA LEU A 19 1.69 6.71 -5.60
C LEU A 19 1.91 5.23 -5.24
N PRO A 20 1.55 4.81 -4.02
CA PRO A 20 1.43 3.39 -3.72
C PRO A 20 0.26 2.78 -4.49
N PRO A 21 0.24 1.45 -4.70
CA PRO A 21 -0.90 0.78 -5.32
C PRO A 21 -2.14 0.87 -4.42
N GLY A 22 -3.30 0.88 -5.03
CA GLY A 22 -4.58 0.91 -4.33
C GLY A 22 -5.76 1.08 -5.28
N GLY A 23 -6.95 0.97 -4.76
CA GLY A 23 -8.17 1.11 -5.54
C GLY A 23 -9.42 1.11 -4.66
N HIS A 24 -10.57 0.94 -5.29
CA HIS A 24 -11.87 1.01 -4.64
C HIS A 24 -12.24 -0.31 -3.96
N ILE A 25 -12.92 -0.18 -2.83
CA ILE A 25 -13.60 -1.31 -2.19
C ILE A 25 -14.86 -1.60 -2.99
N GLU A 26 -15.04 -2.83 -3.43
CA GLU A 26 -16.24 -3.24 -4.14
C GLU A 26 -17.40 -3.48 -3.16
N GLN A 27 -18.63 -3.44 -3.68
CA GLN A 27 -19.80 -3.68 -2.85
C GLN A 27 -19.73 -5.07 -2.21
N GLY A 28 -19.88 -5.14 -0.88
CA GLY A 28 -19.84 -6.39 -0.13
C GLY A 28 -18.43 -6.91 0.16
N GLU A 29 -17.40 -6.23 -0.32
CA GLU A 29 -16.01 -6.59 -0.07
C GLU A 29 -15.50 -5.98 1.24
N LEU A 30 -14.67 -6.74 1.97
CA LEU A 30 -14.01 -6.20 3.16
C LEU A 30 -12.83 -5.30 2.74
N PRO A 31 -12.56 -4.22 3.48
CA PRO A 31 -11.42 -3.35 3.17
C PRO A 31 -10.08 -4.08 3.11
N ASP A 32 -9.85 -5.05 4.00
CA ASP A 32 -8.63 -5.86 4.03
C ASP A 32 -8.45 -6.63 2.72
N ASP A 33 -9.52 -7.26 2.25
CA ASP A 33 -9.53 -8.06 1.02
C ASP A 33 -9.34 -7.15 -0.21
N ALA A 34 -9.98 -5.97 -0.20
CA ALA A 34 -9.81 -4.99 -1.28
C ALA A 34 -8.36 -4.54 -1.44
N ALA A 35 -7.68 -4.25 -0.33
CA ALA A 35 -6.27 -3.84 -0.35
C ALA A 35 -5.39 -4.93 -0.97
N VAL A 36 -5.56 -6.18 -0.56
CA VAL A 36 -4.80 -7.33 -1.09
C VAL A 36 -5.11 -7.57 -2.56
N ARG A 37 -6.39 -7.53 -2.93
CA ARG A 37 -6.85 -7.72 -4.32
C ARG A 37 -6.29 -6.66 -5.26
N GLU A 38 -6.41 -5.39 -4.90
CA GLU A 38 -5.93 -4.28 -5.74
C GLU A 38 -4.42 -4.35 -5.98
N VAL A 39 -3.64 -4.65 -4.96
CA VAL A 39 -2.19 -4.82 -5.12
C VAL A 39 -1.87 -5.96 -6.07
N LEU A 40 -2.56 -7.09 -5.94
CA LEU A 40 -2.36 -8.25 -6.81
C LEU A 40 -2.72 -7.94 -8.27
N GLU A 41 -3.86 -7.30 -8.51
CA GLU A 41 -4.30 -6.92 -9.85
C GLU A 41 -3.33 -5.94 -10.51
N GLU A 42 -2.89 -4.92 -9.78
CA GLU A 42 -2.07 -3.85 -10.31
C GLU A 42 -0.60 -4.23 -10.46
N THR A 43 -0.06 -5.01 -9.56
CA THR A 43 1.37 -5.30 -9.49
C THR A 43 1.76 -6.76 -9.70
N GLY A 44 0.80 -7.68 -9.62
CA GLY A 44 1.06 -9.11 -9.65
C GLY A 44 1.72 -9.65 -8.39
N VAL A 45 1.87 -8.84 -7.36
CA VAL A 45 2.49 -9.24 -6.08
C VAL A 45 1.41 -9.60 -5.07
N GLU A 46 1.47 -10.83 -4.58
CA GLU A 46 0.64 -11.26 -3.47
C GLU A 46 1.22 -10.73 -2.16
N VAL A 47 0.38 -10.11 -1.34
CA VAL A 47 0.80 -9.47 -0.10
C VAL A 47 0.02 -9.97 1.09
N GLU A 48 0.62 -9.82 2.27
CA GLU A 48 -0.08 -9.92 3.54
C GLU A 48 -0.04 -8.57 4.24
N LEU A 49 -1.16 -8.18 4.84
CA LEU A 49 -1.26 -6.95 5.59
C LEU A 49 -0.49 -7.08 6.91
N VAL A 50 0.12 -5.97 7.31
CA VAL A 50 0.86 -5.86 8.57
C VAL A 50 0.19 -4.80 9.43
N GLY A 51 -0.29 -5.19 10.60
CA GLY A 51 -1.00 -4.28 11.48
C GLY A 51 -1.56 -5.00 12.68
N GLU A 52 -2.33 -4.28 13.48
CA GLU A 52 -3.00 -4.82 14.64
C GLU A 52 -4.34 -5.46 14.24
N ARG A 53 -4.58 -6.64 14.75
CA ARG A 53 -5.85 -7.36 14.65
C ARG A 53 -5.98 -8.27 15.86
N ARG A 54 -7.18 -8.33 16.44
CA ARG A 54 -7.42 -9.31 17.49
C ARG A 54 -7.39 -10.72 16.89
N GLU A 55 -6.66 -11.61 17.52
CA GLU A 55 -6.52 -13.01 17.09
C GLU A 55 -7.23 -13.99 18.02
N ASP A 56 -7.75 -13.49 19.13
CA ASP A 56 -8.45 -14.27 20.16
C ASP A 56 -9.95 -14.43 19.91
N VAL A 57 -10.49 -13.82 18.86
CA VAL A 57 -11.93 -13.80 18.54
C VAL A 57 -12.11 -14.09 17.05
N GLU A 58 -12.94 -15.09 16.74
CA GLU A 58 -13.29 -15.44 15.35
C GLU A 58 -14.62 -14.82 14.90
N ASP A 59 -15.55 -14.64 15.83
CA ASP A 59 -16.85 -14.02 15.56
C ASP A 59 -17.16 -13.00 16.67
N PRO A 60 -17.37 -11.74 16.35
CA PRO A 60 -17.32 -11.12 15.01
C PRO A 60 -15.94 -11.22 14.33
N VAL A 61 -15.93 -11.29 12.99
CA VAL A 61 -14.70 -11.29 12.20
C VAL A 61 -13.89 -10.04 12.50
N GLN A 62 -12.62 -10.24 12.84
CA GLN A 62 -11.71 -9.16 13.18
C GLN A 62 -10.95 -8.70 11.94
N LEU A 63 -10.97 -7.39 11.67
CA LEU A 63 -10.26 -6.78 10.56
C LEU A 63 -8.96 -6.15 11.03
N TYR A 64 -8.01 -5.99 10.11
CA TYR A 64 -6.80 -5.23 10.39
C TYR A 64 -7.13 -3.77 10.65
N ARG A 65 -6.49 -3.21 11.66
CA ARG A 65 -6.54 -1.78 11.89
C ARG A 65 -5.70 -1.07 10.83
N PRO A 66 -6.29 -0.15 10.03
CA PRO A 66 -5.49 0.64 9.09
C PRO A 66 -4.40 1.43 9.80
N ALA A 67 -3.26 1.61 9.15
CA ALA A 67 -2.19 2.48 9.66
C ALA A 67 -2.64 3.95 9.67
N GLY A 68 -3.58 4.31 8.81
CA GLY A 68 -4.18 5.64 8.80
C GLY A 68 -5.50 5.67 8.05
N VAL A 69 -6.26 6.71 8.33
CA VAL A 69 -7.52 7.02 7.63
C VAL A 69 -7.49 8.51 7.31
N GLN A 70 -7.71 8.85 6.05
CA GLN A 70 -7.65 10.25 5.62
C GLN A 70 -8.76 10.58 4.63
N LEU A 71 -9.12 11.86 4.57
CA LEU A 71 -10.04 12.38 3.59
C LEU A 71 -9.26 13.03 2.45
N GLU A 72 -9.49 12.57 1.23
CA GLU A 72 -8.86 13.10 0.03
C GLU A 72 -9.90 13.81 -0.84
N ASN A 73 -9.60 15.02 -1.26
CA ASN A 73 -10.42 15.77 -2.21
C ASN A 73 -9.94 15.45 -3.63
N ILE A 74 -10.80 14.78 -4.40
CA ILE A 74 -10.50 14.41 -5.79
C ILE A 74 -10.88 15.52 -6.75
N GLY A 75 -11.94 16.24 -6.44
CA GLY A 75 -12.45 17.36 -7.26
C GLY A 75 -13.71 17.93 -6.65
N PRO A 76 -14.36 18.92 -7.32
CA PRO A 76 -15.59 19.53 -6.80
C PRO A 76 -16.67 18.48 -6.53
N GLY A 77 -17.11 18.38 -5.26
CA GLY A 77 -18.12 17.42 -4.85
C GLY A 77 -17.69 15.96 -4.88
N HIS A 78 -16.39 15.68 -5.03
CA HIS A 78 -15.86 14.32 -5.09
C HIS A 78 -14.74 14.14 -4.06
N GLN A 79 -15.00 13.32 -3.06
CA GLN A 79 -14.06 13.02 -1.98
C GLN A 79 -13.91 11.51 -1.82
N HIS A 80 -12.74 11.08 -1.40
CA HIS A 80 -12.46 9.70 -0.99
C HIS A 80 -12.07 9.65 0.48
N ILE A 81 -12.48 8.59 1.16
CA ILE A 81 -11.90 8.21 2.45
C ILE A 81 -10.89 7.11 2.14
N ASP A 82 -9.63 7.39 2.40
CA ASP A 82 -8.56 6.43 2.16
C ASP A 82 -8.25 5.66 3.44
N LEU A 83 -8.26 4.34 3.34
CA LEU A 83 -7.77 3.44 4.38
C LEU A 83 -6.36 3.01 3.98
N ILE A 84 -5.38 3.44 4.75
CA ILE A 84 -3.96 3.17 4.46
C ILE A 84 -3.54 1.91 5.21
N TYR A 85 -3.05 0.91 4.46
CA TYR A 85 -2.52 -0.32 5.02
C TYR A 85 -1.03 -0.44 4.74
N PHE A 86 -0.32 -1.04 5.67
CA PHE A 86 1.04 -1.50 5.43
C PHE A 86 1.00 -2.99 5.10
N ALA A 87 1.87 -3.40 4.20
CA ALA A 87 1.90 -4.77 3.71
C ALA A 87 3.32 -5.19 3.35
N ARG A 88 3.52 -6.50 3.29
CA ARG A 88 4.75 -7.11 2.79
C ARG A 88 4.42 -8.20 1.79
N PRO A 89 5.34 -8.52 0.86
CA PRO A 89 5.11 -9.63 -0.07
C PRO A 89 4.92 -10.96 0.66
N ALA A 90 3.97 -11.75 0.18
CA ALA A 90 3.73 -13.12 0.63
C ALA A 90 4.26 -14.15 -0.39
N GLY A 91 4.87 -13.70 -1.48
CA GLY A 91 5.39 -14.53 -2.55
C GLY A 91 6.38 -13.76 -3.42
N PRO A 92 6.53 -14.14 -4.71
CA PRO A 92 7.45 -13.48 -5.64
C PRO A 92 7.20 -11.99 -5.76
N THR A 93 8.27 -11.21 -5.89
CA THR A 93 8.24 -9.74 -5.89
C THR A 93 8.35 -9.12 -7.29
N GLY A 94 8.38 -9.95 -8.33
CA GLY A 94 8.39 -9.49 -9.71
C GLY A 94 7.07 -8.82 -10.10
N ILE A 95 7.13 -7.66 -10.75
CA ILE A 95 5.95 -6.88 -11.11
C ILE A 95 5.37 -7.39 -12.43
N LYS A 96 4.09 -7.79 -12.42
CA LYS A 96 3.41 -8.42 -13.58
C LYS A 96 1.97 -7.96 -13.79
N GLY A 97 1.44 -7.09 -12.93
CA GLY A 97 0.05 -6.67 -12.99
C GLY A 97 -0.21 -5.57 -14.02
N ASP A 98 -1.32 -4.87 -13.85
CA ASP A 98 -1.77 -3.79 -14.74
C ASP A 98 -0.74 -2.68 -14.90
N TYR A 99 0.14 -2.49 -13.91
CA TYR A 99 1.20 -1.49 -13.94
C TYR A 99 2.50 -1.97 -14.58
N SER A 100 2.56 -3.19 -15.11
CA SER A 100 3.82 -3.75 -15.64
C SER A 100 4.45 -2.93 -16.77
N GLU A 101 3.65 -2.15 -17.50
CA GLU A 101 4.11 -1.24 -18.56
C GLU A 101 4.31 0.21 -18.06
N ASP A 102 3.92 0.51 -16.83
CA ASP A 102 4.10 1.82 -16.22
C ASP A 102 5.46 1.92 -15.55
N LYS A 103 5.83 3.14 -15.17
CA LYS A 103 6.98 3.33 -14.30
C LYS A 103 6.58 2.86 -12.90
N VAL A 104 6.94 1.65 -12.57
CA VAL A 104 6.63 1.00 -11.30
C VAL A 104 7.86 0.23 -10.83
N GLY A 105 8.12 0.26 -9.54
CA GLY A 105 9.24 -0.46 -8.97
C GLY A 105 9.34 -0.33 -7.46
N TRP A 106 10.40 -0.91 -6.96
CA TRP A 106 10.78 -0.87 -5.56
C TRP A 106 11.81 0.23 -5.37
N TYR A 107 11.50 1.23 -4.56
CA TYR A 107 12.33 2.41 -4.39
C TYR A 107 12.74 2.61 -2.93
N ALA A 108 14.03 2.83 -2.72
CA ALA A 108 14.60 3.14 -1.42
C ALA A 108 14.43 4.64 -1.09
N PRO A 109 14.55 5.04 0.20
CA PRO A 109 14.41 6.46 0.57
C PRO A 109 15.33 7.41 -0.20
N GLU A 110 16.54 6.99 -0.54
CA GLU A 110 17.49 7.79 -1.32
C GLU A 110 17.02 8.08 -2.75
N ASP A 111 16.10 7.28 -3.29
CA ASP A 111 15.54 7.47 -4.63
C ASP A 111 14.41 8.50 -4.66
N TRP A 112 13.70 8.66 -3.54
CA TRP A 112 12.45 9.42 -3.50
C TRP A 112 12.62 10.90 -3.81
N HIS A 113 13.76 11.49 -3.46
CA HIS A 113 14.04 12.91 -3.71
C HIS A 113 14.10 13.21 -5.21
N GLU A 114 14.84 12.41 -5.95
CA GLU A 114 14.99 12.56 -7.41
C GLU A 114 13.67 12.27 -8.16
N MET A 115 12.85 11.40 -7.58
CA MET A 115 11.54 11.07 -8.14
C MET A 115 10.49 12.15 -7.86
N SER A 116 10.80 13.12 -7.01
CA SER A 116 9.85 14.14 -6.57
C SER A 116 8.58 13.56 -5.93
N VAL A 117 8.76 12.54 -5.10
CA VAL A 117 7.67 11.98 -4.29
C VAL A 117 7.18 13.07 -3.34
N ASN A 118 5.87 13.34 -3.33
CA ASN A 118 5.33 14.40 -2.49
C ASN A 118 5.43 14.07 -1.00
N ALA A 119 5.32 15.10 -0.16
CA ALA A 119 5.54 14.98 1.29
C ALA A 119 4.54 14.03 1.97
N GLU A 120 3.30 13.99 1.50
CA GLU A 120 2.26 13.12 2.05
C GLU A 120 2.60 11.65 1.80
N VAL A 121 2.88 11.29 0.56
CA VAL A 121 3.25 9.91 0.19
C VAL A 121 4.56 9.50 0.86
N ARG A 122 5.56 10.39 0.85
CA ARG A 122 6.84 10.13 1.51
C ARG A 122 6.65 9.85 3.00
N GLY A 123 5.81 10.60 3.68
CA GLY A 123 5.50 10.38 5.09
C GLY A 123 4.93 8.99 5.36
N TRP A 124 4.02 8.51 4.52
CA TRP A 124 3.50 7.15 4.62
C TRP A 124 4.57 6.10 4.34
N CYS A 125 5.42 6.32 3.34
CA CYS A 125 6.53 5.41 3.03
C CYS A 125 7.50 5.29 4.21
N GLU A 126 7.87 6.40 4.83
CA GLU A 126 8.75 6.41 6.01
C GLU A 126 8.14 5.62 7.18
N ARG A 127 6.86 5.82 7.44
CA ARG A 127 6.13 5.10 8.50
C ARG A 127 6.03 3.61 8.20
N ALA A 128 5.81 3.24 6.95
CA ALA A 128 5.74 1.84 6.53
C ALA A 128 7.08 1.14 6.75
N LEU A 129 8.18 1.77 6.34
CA LEU A 129 9.53 1.23 6.56
C LEU A 129 9.83 1.05 8.04
N ALA A 130 9.49 2.04 8.87
CA ALA A 130 9.71 1.96 10.32
C ALA A 130 8.87 0.85 10.95
N ALA A 131 7.61 0.70 10.56
CA ALA A 131 6.70 -0.31 11.09
C ALA A 131 7.13 -1.74 10.74
N LEU A 132 7.64 -1.95 9.52
CA LEU A 132 8.06 -3.28 9.09
C LEU A 132 9.48 -3.64 9.55
N ALA A 133 10.36 -2.68 9.71
CA ALA A 133 11.70 -2.92 10.26
C ALA A 133 11.65 -3.49 11.69
N SER A 134 10.68 -3.07 12.49
CA SER A 134 10.49 -3.57 13.86
C SER A 134 9.86 -4.96 13.95
N ARG A 135 9.41 -5.51 12.81
CA ARG A 135 8.70 -6.79 12.72
C ARG A 135 9.43 -7.84 11.91
N GLU A 136 10.60 -7.53 11.38
CA GLU A 136 11.45 -8.53 10.76
C GLU A 136 11.95 -9.48 11.86
N PRO A 137 11.83 -10.79 11.67
CA PRO A 137 12.36 -11.72 12.65
C PRO A 137 13.87 -11.56 12.70
N ASP A 138 14.40 -11.51 13.90
CA ASP A 138 15.84 -11.57 14.12
C ASP A 138 16.37 -12.86 13.50
N VAL A 139 17.19 -12.72 12.51
CA VAL A 139 17.83 -13.85 11.84
C VAL A 139 19.02 -14.31 12.64
#